data_e32742ba3a5d60acb8ac657e299c5062
#
_entry.id   e32742ba3a5d60acb8ac657e299c5062
#
_cell.length_a   1.000
_cell.length_b   1.000
_cell.length_c   1.000
_cell.angle_alpha   90.00
_cell.angle_beta   90.00
_cell.angle_gamma   90.00
#
_symmetry.space_group_name_H-M   'P 1'
#
loop_
_entity.id
_entity.type
_entity.pdbx_description
1 polymer ?
#
loop_
_entity_poly.entity_id
_entity_poly.type
_entity_poly.pdbx_seq_one_letter_code
_entity_poly.pdbx_strand_id
1 'polypeptide(L)'
;MHHQLALQQRSMWNGFVYDFVSPAGVAVGELRFPNVAQAKNARLRWHPEGSTAGDLQLQLHGQALLLRFEYTRRGFVNDLRYTLETQAHAVLCAADVVFEKGRRLPAIRLTTPLQATLQPSTSFWKRRFPVLNAEGNHLGTVYEPHLISSRFEYRIDLPSTSPSLQAFLLVLSLLVRR
;
A
#
# COMPACT_ATOMS: atom_id res chain seq x y z
N MET A 1 -2.96 1.09 21.02
CA MET A 1 -3.04 0.34 19.75
C MET A 1 -1.69 -0.29 19.48
N HIS A 2 -1.63 -1.61 19.45
CA HIS A 2 -0.40 -2.34 19.11
C HIS A 2 -0.40 -2.56 17.60
N HIS A 3 0.43 -1.83 16.86
CA HIS A 3 0.66 -2.11 15.46
C HIS A 3 1.50 -3.37 15.30
N GLN A 4 1.31 -4.11 14.20
CA GLN A 4 2.06 -5.35 13.90
C GLN A 4 3.18 -5.08 12.90
N LEU A 5 3.02 -4.11 12.01
CA LEU A 5 4.00 -3.69 11.04
C LEU A 5 3.85 -2.19 10.79
N ALA A 6 4.95 -1.53 10.48
CA ALA A 6 4.96 -0.14 10.01
C ALA A 6 5.72 -0.04 8.69
N LEU A 7 5.35 0.94 7.86
CA LEU A 7 6.07 1.36 6.67
C LEU A 7 6.56 2.78 6.91
N GLN A 8 7.87 2.96 7.02
CA GLN A 8 8.50 4.24 7.33
C GLN A 8 9.39 4.72 6.19
N GLN A 9 9.28 5.97 5.82
CA GLN A 9 10.20 6.60 4.89
C GLN A 9 11.59 6.69 5.51
N ARG A 10 12.61 6.10 4.86
CA ARG A 10 13.98 6.03 5.39
C ARG A 10 14.60 7.41 5.57
N SER A 11 14.37 8.33 4.65
CA SER A 11 14.95 9.67 4.68
C SER A 11 14.03 10.70 4.06
N MET A 12 14.00 11.91 4.61
CA MET A 12 13.33 13.06 4.02
C MET A 12 13.85 13.42 2.63
N TRP A 13 15.14 13.26 2.44
CA TRP A 13 15.85 13.64 1.21
C TRP A 13 15.77 12.56 0.14
N ASN A 14 15.62 11.31 0.56
CA ASN A 14 15.49 10.16 -0.31
C ASN A 14 14.10 9.54 -0.14
N GLY A 15 13.07 10.20 -0.67
CA GLY A 15 11.67 9.81 -0.57
C GLY A 15 11.29 8.51 -1.30
N PHE A 16 12.22 7.58 -1.53
CA PHE A 16 12.11 6.50 -2.49
C PHE A 16 12.35 5.14 -1.89
N VAL A 17 12.88 5.14 -0.68
CA VAL A 17 13.12 3.94 0.09
C VAL A 17 12.33 4.02 1.37
N TYR A 18 11.55 2.99 1.61
CA TYR A 18 10.76 2.81 2.81
C TYR A 18 11.20 1.53 3.49
N ASP A 19 11.27 1.55 4.81
CA ASP A 19 11.55 0.39 5.62
C ASP A 19 10.26 -0.19 6.19
N PHE A 20 10.12 -1.52 6.13
CA PHE A 20 9.15 -2.23 6.94
C PHE A 20 9.74 -2.44 8.32
N VAL A 21 9.04 -1.97 9.35
CA VAL A 21 9.53 -1.95 10.72
C VAL A 21 8.59 -2.75 11.62
N SER A 22 9.16 -3.67 12.40
CA SER A 22 8.42 -4.45 13.39
C SER A 22 7.96 -3.59 14.57
N PRO A 23 7.05 -4.07 15.44
CA PRO A 23 6.68 -3.37 16.67
C PRO A 23 7.85 -3.05 17.60
N ALA A 24 8.92 -3.85 17.54
CA ALA A 24 10.15 -3.63 18.31
C ALA A 24 11.07 -2.54 17.71
N GLY A 25 10.67 -1.90 16.62
CA GLY A 25 11.48 -0.88 15.95
C GLY A 25 12.59 -1.43 15.04
N VAL A 26 12.59 -2.74 14.78
CA VAL A 26 13.62 -3.39 13.94
C VAL A 26 13.15 -3.40 12.49
N ALA A 27 14.02 -3.00 11.56
CA ALA A 27 13.74 -3.12 10.13
C ALA A 27 13.71 -4.60 9.71
N VAL A 28 12.60 -5.02 9.15
CA VAL A 28 12.34 -6.40 8.70
C VAL A 28 12.21 -6.53 7.18
N GLY A 29 12.34 -5.41 6.48
CA GLY A 29 12.29 -5.37 5.03
C GLY A 29 12.39 -3.95 4.46
N GLU A 30 12.39 -3.85 3.15
CA GLU A 30 12.38 -2.58 2.45
C GLU A 30 11.48 -2.59 1.22
N LEU A 31 10.98 -1.41 0.88
CA LEU A 31 10.31 -1.08 -0.37
C LEU A 31 11.12 -0.02 -1.08
N ARG A 32 11.48 -0.28 -2.34
CA ARG A 32 12.23 0.66 -3.17
C ARG A 32 11.48 0.97 -4.46
N PHE A 33 11.23 2.25 -4.70
CA PHE A 33 10.66 2.71 -5.95
C PHE A 33 11.75 2.86 -7.02
N PRO A 34 11.56 2.31 -8.23
CA PRO A 34 12.44 2.58 -9.35
C PRO A 34 12.24 4.02 -9.89
N ASN A 35 13.16 4.50 -10.71
CA ASN A 35 13.07 5.79 -11.45
C ASN A 35 12.82 7.04 -10.59
N VAL A 36 13.45 7.09 -9.51
CA VAL A 36 13.22 7.94 -8.39
C VAL A 36 13.62 9.40 -8.58
N ALA A 37 14.63 9.66 -9.39
CA ALA A 37 15.21 10.99 -9.53
C ALA A 37 14.27 12.03 -10.15
N GLN A 38 13.23 11.62 -10.85
CA GLN A 38 12.38 12.52 -11.64
C GLN A 38 10.97 12.72 -11.09
N ALA A 39 10.52 11.93 -10.12
CA ALA A 39 9.15 11.99 -9.63
C ALA A 39 9.03 12.60 -8.23
N LYS A 40 8.04 13.47 -8.04
CA LYS A 40 7.80 14.19 -6.78
C LYS A 40 7.06 13.36 -5.73
N ASN A 41 6.37 12.30 -6.13
CA ASN A 41 5.62 11.43 -5.22
C ASN A 41 5.69 9.95 -5.64
N ALA A 42 5.39 9.03 -4.74
CA ALA A 42 5.52 7.60 -4.94
C ALA A 42 4.71 7.09 -6.15
N ARG A 43 3.50 7.59 -6.32
CA ARG A 43 2.62 7.18 -7.42
C ARG A 43 3.20 7.56 -8.78
N LEU A 44 3.63 8.80 -8.96
CA LEU A 44 4.22 9.27 -10.22
C LEU A 44 5.52 8.54 -10.56
N ARG A 45 6.24 8.10 -9.53
CA ARG A 45 7.51 7.40 -9.70
C ARG A 45 7.34 5.98 -10.18
N TRP A 46 6.33 5.29 -9.69
CA TRP A 46 6.05 3.92 -10.10
C TRP A 46 5.20 3.85 -11.37
N HIS A 47 4.33 4.86 -11.59
CA HIS A 47 3.51 4.96 -12.79
C HIS A 47 4.05 6.08 -13.70
N PRO A 48 5.20 5.89 -14.38
CA PRO A 48 5.69 6.87 -15.31
C PRO A 48 4.67 7.05 -16.43
N GLU A 49 4.62 8.24 -16.99
CA GLU A 49 3.74 8.56 -18.09
C GLU A 49 3.93 7.56 -19.24
N GLY A 50 2.83 7.00 -19.74
CA GLY A 50 2.86 5.96 -20.79
C GLY A 50 3.12 4.53 -20.29
N SER A 51 3.42 4.31 -19.01
CA SER A 51 3.55 2.95 -18.46
C SER A 51 2.19 2.27 -18.37
N THR A 52 2.14 1.00 -18.74
CA THR A 52 0.92 0.18 -18.68
C THR A 52 0.96 -0.85 -17.57
N ALA A 53 2.15 -1.25 -17.18
CA ALA A 53 2.42 -2.19 -16.11
C ALA A 53 3.85 -1.96 -15.58
N GLY A 54 4.13 -2.42 -14.38
CA GLY A 54 5.46 -2.34 -13.79
C GLY A 54 5.55 -3.24 -12.55
N ASP A 55 6.79 -3.55 -12.20
CA ASP A 55 7.09 -4.33 -11.02
C ASP A 55 7.81 -3.46 -10.00
N LEU A 56 7.34 -3.51 -8.76
CA LEU A 56 7.96 -2.86 -7.63
C LEU A 56 8.52 -3.92 -6.70
N GLN A 57 9.82 -3.84 -6.43
CA GLN A 57 10.50 -4.83 -5.60
C GLN A 57 10.35 -4.51 -4.12
N LEU A 58 9.91 -5.51 -3.36
CA LEU A 58 9.87 -5.49 -1.92
C LEU A 58 10.77 -6.59 -1.37
N GLN A 59 11.40 -6.31 -0.25
CA GLN A 59 11.99 -7.35 0.60
C GLN A 59 11.24 -7.36 1.93
N LEU A 60 10.89 -8.54 2.42
CA LEU A 60 10.19 -8.69 3.69
C LEU A 60 10.63 -9.99 4.35
N HIS A 61 11.18 -9.92 5.58
CA HIS A 61 11.73 -11.07 6.31
C HIS A 61 12.69 -11.94 5.47
N GLY A 62 13.55 -11.30 4.65
CA GLY A 62 14.47 -11.98 3.75
C GLY A 62 13.86 -12.55 2.46
N GLN A 63 12.54 -12.47 2.30
CA GLN A 63 11.84 -12.86 1.08
C GLN A 63 11.75 -11.71 0.10
N ALA A 64 12.18 -11.93 -1.15
CA ALA A 64 11.96 -10.98 -2.23
C ALA A 64 10.57 -11.19 -2.85
N LEU A 65 9.82 -10.09 -2.96
CA LEU A 65 8.46 -10.04 -3.47
C LEU A 65 8.37 -9.01 -4.61
N LEU A 66 7.41 -9.23 -5.51
CA LEU A 66 7.10 -8.33 -6.61
C LEU A 66 5.70 -7.78 -6.42
N LEU A 67 5.57 -6.46 -6.42
CA LEU A 67 4.27 -5.80 -6.50
C LEU A 67 4.07 -5.35 -7.95
N ARG A 68 3.03 -5.86 -8.57
CA ARG A 68 2.62 -5.54 -9.94
C ARG A 68 1.36 -4.71 -9.95
N PHE A 69 1.17 -3.94 -11.02
CA PHE A 69 -0.10 -3.33 -11.31
C PHE A 69 -0.46 -3.49 -12.79
N GLU A 70 -1.74 -3.56 -13.05
CA GLU A 70 -2.30 -3.51 -14.41
C GLU A 70 -3.53 -2.61 -14.46
N TYR A 71 -3.77 -2.01 -15.60
CA TYR A 71 -5.00 -1.26 -15.84
C TYR A 71 -6.12 -2.22 -16.18
N THR A 72 -7.15 -2.32 -15.34
CA THR A 72 -8.35 -3.10 -15.59
C THR A 72 -9.37 -2.32 -16.40
N ARG A 73 -9.36 -0.99 -16.27
CA ARG A 73 -10.15 -0.08 -17.11
C ARG A 73 -9.32 1.17 -17.39
N ARG A 74 -9.29 1.58 -18.66
CA ARG A 74 -8.67 2.84 -19.08
C ARG A 74 -9.76 3.85 -19.49
N GLY A 75 -9.58 5.11 -19.11
CA GLY A 75 -10.49 6.18 -19.41
C GLY A 75 -10.07 7.48 -18.76
N PHE A 76 -11.02 8.39 -18.55
CA PHE A 76 -10.77 9.63 -17.80
C PHE A 76 -10.29 9.34 -16.36
N VAL A 77 -10.74 8.21 -15.81
CA VAL A 77 -10.27 7.64 -14.55
C VAL A 77 -9.95 6.17 -14.79
N ASN A 78 -8.76 5.74 -14.39
CA ASN A 78 -8.28 4.39 -14.59
C ASN A 78 -8.54 3.54 -13.34
N ASP A 79 -9.10 2.35 -13.54
CA ASP A 79 -9.13 1.31 -12.51
C ASP A 79 -7.86 0.47 -12.63
N LEU A 80 -7.35 0.02 -11.50
CA LEU A 80 -6.07 -0.67 -11.38
C LEU A 80 -6.26 -1.96 -10.58
N ARG A 81 -5.59 -3.02 -10.99
CA ARG A 81 -5.37 -4.20 -10.16
C ARG A 81 -3.94 -4.21 -9.68
N TYR A 82 -3.76 -4.46 -8.40
CA TYR A 82 -2.46 -4.69 -7.78
C TYR A 82 -2.35 -6.14 -7.32
N THR A 83 -1.19 -6.76 -7.59
CA THR A 83 -0.87 -8.11 -7.12
C THR A 83 0.49 -8.11 -6.43
N LEU A 84 0.58 -8.77 -5.28
CA LEU A 84 1.83 -9.07 -4.61
C LEU A 84 2.18 -10.53 -4.86
N GLU A 85 3.34 -10.77 -5.47
CA GLU A 85 3.76 -12.08 -5.93
C GLU A 85 5.12 -12.46 -5.35
N THR A 86 5.39 -13.75 -5.27
CA THR A 86 6.73 -14.27 -5.06
C THR A 86 7.55 -14.12 -6.35
N GLN A 87 8.87 -14.34 -6.30
CA GLN A 87 9.70 -14.40 -7.49
C GLN A 87 9.30 -15.54 -8.46
N ALA A 88 8.66 -16.58 -7.97
CA ALA A 88 8.10 -17.65 -8.78
C ALA A 88 6.69 -17.34 -9.34
N HIS A 89 6.26 -16.06 -9.27
CA HIS A 89 4.94 -15.58 -9.72
C HIS A 89 3.73 -16.20 -9.02
N ALA A 90 3.91 -16.78 -7.83
CA ALA A 90 2.77 -17.18 -7.01
C ALA A 90 2.13 -15.94 -6.37
N VAL A 91 0.85 -15.71 -6.62
CA VAL A 91 0.10 -14.58 -6.08
C VAL A 91 -0.17 -14.81 -4.60
N LEU A 92 0.31 -13.88 -3.75
CA LEU A 92 0.08 -13.86 -2.31
C LEU A 92 -1.09 -12.95 -1.94
N CYS A 93 -1.18 -11.79 -2.59
CA CYS A 93 -2.24 -10.81 -2.35
C CYS A 93 -2.69 -10.18 -3.67
N ALA A 94 -3.97 -9.83 -3.75
CA ALA A 94 -4.51 -9.07 -4.88
C ALA A 94 -5.58 -8.09 -4.40
N ALA A 95 -5.65 -6.92 -5.07
CA ALA A 95 -6.66 -5.90 -4.82
C ALA A 95 -6.99 -5.10 -6.07
N ASP A 96 -8.26 -4.75 -6.23
CA ASP A 96 -8.74 -3.83 -7.23
C ASP A 96 -8.91 -2.44 -6.63
N VAL A 97 -8.32 -1.44 -7.28
CA VAL A 97 -8.49 -0.01 -6.97
C VAL A 97 -9.45 0.58 -8.00
N VAL A 98 -10.68 0.81 -7.57
CA VAL A 98 -11.79 1.20 -8.44
C VAL A 98 -12.24 2.60 -8.09
N PHE A 99 -12.33 3.48 -9.09
CA PHE A 99 -12.89 4.81 -8.94
C PHE A 99 -14.39 4.80 -9.23
N GLU A 100 -15.18 4.94 -8.18
CA GLU A 100 -16.62 5.04 -8.26
C GLU A 100 -17.06 6.47 -8.60
N LYS A 101 -18.09 6.61 -9.46
CA LYS A 101 -18.66 7.91 -9.84
C LYS A 101 -19.15 8.66 -8.59
N GLY A 102 -18.73 9.90 -8.44
CA GLY A 102 -19.11 10.75 -7.29
C GLY A 102 -18.26 10.59 -6.05
N ARG A 103 -17.31 9.65 -6.00
CA ARG A 103 -16.36 9.53 -4.89
C ARG A 103 -15.04 10.21 -5.20
N ARG A 104 -14.48 10.93 -4.23
CA ARG A 104 -13.17 11.60 -4.35
C ARG A 104 -11.99 10.62 -4.26
N LEU A 105 -12.18 9.52 -3.54
CA LEU A 105 -11.16 8.52 -3.29
C LEU A 105 -11.60 7.17 -3.87
N PRO A 106 -10.66 6.37 -4.40
CA PRO A 106 -10.98 5.06 -4.94
C PRO A 106 -11.40 4.09 -3.82
N ALA A 107 -12.23 3.12 -4.16
CA ALA A 107 -12.45 1.94 -3.35
C ALA A 107 -11.30 0.95 -3.58
N ILE A 108 -10.72 0.39 -2.52
CA ILE A 108 -9.70 -0.64 -2.58
C ILE A 108 -10.34 -1.94 -2.13
N ARG A 109 -10.53 -2.87 -3.06
CA ARG A 109 -11.18 -4.16 -2.80
C ARG A 109 -10.15 -5.26 -2.84
N LEU A 110 -9.86 -5.84 -1.69
CA LEU A 110 -9.02 -7.04 -1.58
C LEU A 110 -9.78 -8.24 -2.15
N THR A 111 -9.10 -9.03 -2.96
CA THR A 111 -9.65 -10.26 -3.55
C THR A 111 -8.91 -11.52 -3.13
N THR A 112 -7.65 -11.37 -2.68
CA THR A 112 -6.78 -12.45 -2.19
C THR A 112 -5.87 -11.91 -1.09
N PRO A 113 -5.63 -12.63 0.01
CA PRO A 113 -6.13 -13.97 0.39
C PRO A 113 -7.52 -13.94 1.03
N LEU A 114 -8.06 -12.76 1.30
CA LEU A 114 -9.38 -12.59 1.89
C LEU A 114 -10.18 -11.52 1.12
N GLN A 115 -11.48 -11.62 1.14
CA GLN A 115 -12.36 -10.60 0.61
C GLN A 115 -12.60 -9.51 1.65
N ALA A 116 -12.07 -8.33 1.39
CA ALA A 116 -12.18 -7.19 2.29
C ALA A 116 -12.12 -5.87 1.51
N THR A 117 -12.52 -4.79 2.15
CA THR A 117 -12.43 -3.45 1.60
C THR A 117 -11.58 -2.58 2.50
N LEU A 118 -10.55 -1.96 1.95
CA LEU A 118 -9.79 -0.91 2.59
C LEU A 118 -10.44 0.43 2.20
N GLN A 119 -11.02 1.11 3.18
CA GLN A 119 -11.74 2.37 2.96
C GLN A 119 -10.80 3.56 3.21
N PRO A 120 -10.49 4.37 2.18
CA PRO A 120 -9.69 5.57 2.38
C PRO A 120 -10.43 6.57 3.28
N SER A 121 -9.72 7.13 4.24
CA SER A 121 -10.26 8.19 5.10
C SER A 121 -10.53 9.45 4.30
N THR A 122 -11.72 10.02 4.46
CA THR A 122 -12.08 11.33 3.90
C THR A 122 -11.62 12.48 4.77
N SER A 123 -11.16 12.23 6.00
CA SER A 123 -10.71 13.23 6.93
C SER A 123 -9.28 13.66 6.66
N PHE A 124 -9.06 14.96 6.47
CA PHE A 124 -7.71 15.54 6.34
C PHE A 124 -6.86 15.35 7.61
N TRP A 125 -7.51 15.33 8.77
CA TRP A 125 -6.85 15.29 10.08
C TRP A 125 -6.66 13.87 10.64
N LYS A 126 -7.37 12.86 10.12
CA LYS A 126 -7.29 11.49 10.62
C LYS A 126 -7.13 10.55 9.45
N ARG A 127 -5.90 10.31 9.04
CA ARG A 127 -5.60 9.37 7.95
C ARG A 127 -5.66 7.95 8.49
N ARG A 128 -6.88 7.41 8.45
CA ARG A 128 -7.17 6.03 8.85
C ARG A 128 -7.88 5.34 7.70
N PHE A 129 -7.47 4.12 7.44
CA PHE A 129 -8.01 3.26 6.42
C PHE A 129 -8.53 2.00 7.11
N PRO A 130 -9.78 1.96 7.56
CA PRO A 130 -10.37 0.76 8.12
C PRO A 130 -10.41 -0.35 7.06
N VAL A 131 -10.08 -1.56 7.50
CA VAL A 131 -10.21 -2.79 6.73
C VAL A 131 -11.49 -3.46 7.19
N LEU A 132 -12.43 -3.64 6.26
CA LEU A 132 -13.74 -4.23 6.52
C LEU A 132 -13.89 -5.52 5.74
N ASN A 133 -14.49 -6.56 6.35
CA ASN A 133 -14.85 -7.77 5.64
C ASN A 133 -16.06 -7.55 4.70
N ALA A 134 -16.51 -8.60 4.02
CA ALA A 134 -17.64 -8.54 3.08
C ALA A 134 -18.95 -8.13 3.78
N GLU A 135 -19.12 -8.48 5.05
CA GLU A 135 -20.28 -8.13 5.89
C GLU A 135 -20.20 -6.71 6.48
N GLY A 136 -19.09 -5.98 6.25
CA GLY A 136 -18.86 -4.64 6.79
C GLY A 136 -18.28 -4.63 8.21
N ASN A 137 -17.92 -5.78 8.77
CA ASN A 137 -17.29 -5.85 10.10
C ASN A 137 -15.84 -5.37 10.03
N HIS A 138 -15.42 -4.65 11.05
CA HIS A 138 -14.07 -4.12 11.16
C HIS A 138 -13.06 -5.24 11.49
N LEU A 139 -12.08 -5.45 10.62
CA LEU A 139 -10.98 -6.40 10.78
C LEU A 139 -9.74 -5.74 11.37
N GLY A 140 -9.49 -4.49 11.03
CA GLY A 140 -8.31 -3.78 11.43
C GLY A 140 -8.19 -2.41 10.77
N THR A 141 -7.06 -1.74 10.94
CA THR A 141 -6.87 -0.37 10.43
C THR A 141 -5.43 -0.14 10.00
N VAL A 142 -5.25 0.47 8.83
CA VAL A 142 -4.01 1.16 8.47
C VAL A 142 -4.14 2.62 8.88
N TYR A 143 -3.13 3.20 9.51
CA TYR A 143 -3.20 4.57 9.99
C TYR A 143 -1.86 5.29 9.96
N GLU A 144 -1.89 6.61 9.83
CA GLU A 144 -0.74 7.49 9.97
C GLU A 144 -0.69 7.98 11.42
N PRO A 145 0.37 7.64 12.20
CA PRO A 145 0.41 7.95 13.64
C PRO A 145 0.62 9.44 13.91
N HIS A 146 1.32 10.15 13.01
CA HIS A 146 1.68 11.55 13.15
C HIS A 146 1.24 12.35 11.93
N LEU A 147 0.37 13.32 12.10
CA LEU A 147 -0.10 14.20 11.01
C LEU A 147 0.96 15.21 10.57
N ILE A 148 1.80 15.61 11.50
CA ILE A 148 2.89 16.57 11.28
C ILE A 148 4.18 15.83 11.54
N SER A 149 4.70 15.18 10.52
CA SER A 149 6.01 14.52 10.57
C SER A 149 6.79 14.89 9.32
N SER A 150 8.08 15.08 9.48
CA SER A 150 9.02 15.25 8.38
C SER A 150 9.21 13.98 7.54
N ARG A 151 8.78 12.82 8.04
CA ARG A 151 8.85 11.52 7.37
C ARG A 151 7.48 10.87 7.34
N PHE A 152 7.18 10.22 6.24
CA PHE A 152 5.97 9.42 6.13
C PHE A 152 6.09 8.13 6.91
N GLU A 153 5.04 7.83 7.67
CA GLU A 153 4.89 6.57 8.39
C GLU A 153 3.45 6.11 8.32
N TYR A 154 3.26 4.84 7.93
CA TYR A 154 2.01 4.14 8.07
C TYR A 154 2.19 2.96 9.02
N ARG A 155 1.21 2.73 9.88
CA ARG A 155 1.14 1.56 10.77
C ARG A 155 -0.09 0.76 10.46
N ILE A 156 -0.01 -0.55 10.65
CA ILE A 156 -1.14 -1.45 10.50
C ILE A 156 -1.41 -2.18 11.81
N ASP A 157 -2.68 -2.20 12.19
CA ASP A 157 -3.24 -3.05 13.25
C ASP A 157 -4.26 -3.96 12.57
N LEU A 158 -3.85 -5.17 12.23
CA LEU A 158 -4.66 -6.18 11.55
C LEU A 158 -4.26 -7.56 12.08
N PRO A 159 -4.82 -7.98 13.23
CA PRO A 159 -4.45 -9.22 13.89
C PRO A 159 -4.71 -10.45 13.03
N SER A 160 -3.94 -11.49 13.29
CA SER A 160 -4.11 -12.82 12.66
C SER A 160 -3.95 -12.86 11.14
N THR A 161 -3.18 -11.93 10.58
CA THR A 161 -2.89 -11.90 9.13
C THR A 161 -1.40 -12.07 8.84
N SER A 162 -1.10 -12.51 7.62
CA SER A 162 0.29 -12.71 7.19
C SER A 162 1.04 -11.38 7.08
N PRO A 163 2.36 -11.37 7.34
CA PRO A 163 3.19 -10.18 7.13
C PRO A 163 3.12 -9.64 5.68
N SER A 164 2.95 -10.54 4.70
CA SER A 164 2.82 -10.15 3.28
C SER A 164 1.54 -9.35 3.03
N LEU A 165 0.40 -9.75 3.63
CA LEU A 165 -0.84 -8.99 3.52
C LEU A 165 -0.73 -7.65 4.21
N GLN A 166 -0.12 -7.59 5.40
CA GLN A 166 0.11 -6.34 6.12
C GLN A 166 0.99 -5.38 5.30
N ALA A 167 2.10 -5.86 4.73
CA ALA A 167 2.98 -5.07 3.87
C ALA A 167 2.23 -4.59 2.61
N PHE A 168 1.44 -5.45 1.98
CA PHE A 168 0.63 -5.11 0.82
C PHE A 168 -0.33 -3.95 1.10
N LEU A 169 -1.08 -4.02 2.21
CA LEU A 169 -2.02 -2.97 2.61
C LEU A 169 -1.33 -1.64 2.95
N LEU A 170 -0.17 -1.68 3.60
CA LEU A 170 0.64 -0.49 3.87
C LEU A 170 1.08 0.19 2.57
N VAL A 171 1.55 -0.60 1.59
CA VAL A 171 1.99 -0.07 0.28
C VAL A 171 0.80 0.47 -0.50
N LEU A 172 -0.34 -0.21 -0.54
CA LEU A 172 -1.55 0.30 -1.20
C LEU A 172 -2.01 1.63 -0.58
N SER A 173 -1.97 1.75 0.75
CA SER A 173 -2.30 3.00 1.44
C SER A 173 -1.38 4.15 1.05
N LEU A 174 -0.09 3.87 0.81
CA LEU A 174 0.87 4.84 0.31
C LEU A 174 0.57 5.24 -1.15
N LEU A 175 0.23 4.28 -2.01
CA LEU A 175 0.01 4.50 -3.44
C LEU A 175 -1.28 5.25 -3.75
N VAL A 176 -2.34 5.03 -2.99
CA VAL A 176 -3.64 5.71 -3.18
C VAL A 176 -3.73 7.04 -2.44
N ARG A 177 -2.68 7.40 -1.72
CA ARG A 177 -2.60 8.70 -1.05
C ARG A 177 -2.56 9.82 -2.10
N ARG A 178 -3.40 10.81 -1.90
CA ARG A 178 -3.41 12.09 -2.62
C ARG A 178 -2.82 13.21 -1.78
#